data_261308878e8084e998eeb86057476839
#
_entry.id   261308878e8084e998eeb86057476839
#
_cell.length_a   1.000
_cell.length_b   1.000
_cell.length_c   1.000
_cell.angle_alpha   90.00
_cell.angle_beta   90.00
_cell.angle_gamma   90.00
#
_symmetry.space_group_name_H-M   'P 1'
#
loop_
_entity.id
_entity.type
_entity.pdbx_description
1 polymer ?
#
loop_
_entity_poly.entity_id
_entity_poly.type
_entity_poly.pdbx_seq_one_letter_code
_entity_poly.pdbx_strand_id
1 'polypeptide(L)'
;NLDGVAEHVVFAALWNMGQNCTANSRLIVHESLKGSLLKKVKEKMKDWHTGDPLDPENQLGAIISKEQYDKILGYIEVAKSEGAELIEGGNAINLGEGLFIEPTLFTGVSAEMTIAKEEVFGPVFVMMTVDSDEEAIKLANDTCYGLQASLFTSSVTKAHKYGRALQAGTVSVNCYGEGDISTPFGGYKLSGFGGRDNSLMAHDQYTETKTLWIDISEDI
;
A
#
# COMPACT_ATOMS: atom_id res chain seq x y z
N ASN A 1 -7.97 -9.05 -17.02
CA ASN A 1 -8.25 -10.26 -16.21
C ASN A 1 -8.42 -9.87 -14.74
N LEU A 2 -9.67 -9.82 -14.26
CA LEU A 2 -9.97 -9.40 -12.88
C LEU A 2 -9.51 -10.43 -11.81
N ASP A 3 -9.31 -11.69 -12.16
CA ASP A 3 -8.81 -12.70 -11.21
C ASP A 3 -7.37 -12.39 -10.81
N GLY A 4 -6.50 -12.12 -11.78
CA GLY A 4 -5.13 -11.71 -11.51
C GLY A 4 -5.05 -10.36 -10.78
N VAL A 5 -5.94 -9.41 -11.09
CA VAL A 5 -6.02 -8.14 -10.34
C VAL A 5 -6.36 -8.39 -8.88
N ALA A 6 -7.39 -9.22 -8.61
CA ALA A 6 -7.81 -9.52 -7.24
C ALA A 6 -6.70 -10.22 -6.43
N GLU A 7 -5.95 -11.13 -7.06
CA GLU A 7 -4.81 -11.79 -6.44
C GLU A 7 -3.72 -10.79 -6.03
N HIS A 8 -3.31 -9.90 -6.94
CA HIS A 8 -2.33 -8.85 -6.62
C HIS A 8 -2.84 -7.87 -5.56
N VAL A 9 -4.12 -7.49 -5.59
CA VAL A 9 -4.73 -6.59 -4.62
C VAL A 9 -4.68 -7.18 -3.22
N VAL A 10 -5.11 -8.43 -3.06
CA VAL A 10 -5.11 -9.11 -1.76
C VAL A 10 -3.69 -9.32 -1.24
N PHE A 11 -2.79 -9.78 -2.10
CA PHE A 11 -1.38 -9.93 -1.77
C PHE A 11 -0.77 -8.58 -1.32
N ALA A 12 -0.97 -7.51 -2.09
CA ALA A 12 -0.42 -6.19 -1.80
C ALA A 12 -0.94 -5.58 -0.49
N ALA A 13 -2.18 -5.92 -0.10
CA ALA A 13 -2.79 -5.39 1.12
C ALA A 13 -2.44 -6.22 2.37
N LEU A 14 -2.29 -7.54 2.23
CA LEU A 14 -2.24 -8.46 3.36
C LEU A 14 -0.85 -9.04 3.63
N TRP A 15 0.05 -9.06 2.64
CA TRP A 15 1.40 -9.58 2.83
C TRP A 15 2.05 -8.98 4.08
N ASN A 16 2.74 -9.82 4.85
CA ASN A 16 3.32 -9.45 6.15
C ASN A 16 2.30 -8.81 7.13
N MET A 17 1.07 -9.35 7.18
CA MET A 17 -0.04 -8.83 8.00
C MET A 17 -0.38 -7.36 7.69
N GLY A 18 -0.12 -6.88 6.47
CA GLY A 18 -0.25 -5.47 6.11
C GLY A 18 0.71 -4.52 6.84
N GLN A 19 1.63 -5.06 7.64
CA GLN A 19 2.70 -4.31 8.30
C GLN A 19 3.90 -4.15 7.35
N ASN A 20 3.63 -3.49 6.23
CA ASN A 20 4.57 -3.24 5.15
C ASN A 20 4.34 -1.83 4.59
N CYS A 21 5.41 -1.05 4.50
CA CYS A 21 5.35 0.34 4.04
C CYS A 21 4.87 0.50 2.59
N THR A 22 5.00 -0.54 1.76
CA THR A 22 4.51 -0.57 0.38
C THR A 22 3.12 -1.19 0.24
N ALA A 23 2.46 -1.59 1.33
CA ALA A 23 1.13 -2.17 1.29
C ALA A 23 0.13 -1.25 0.57
N ASN A 24 -0.61 -1.79 -0.40
CA ASN A 24 -1.64 -1.05 -1.12
C ASN A 24 -2.96 -1.10 -0.32
N SER A 25 -3.08 -0.28 0.71
CA SER A 25 -4.23 -0.26 1.62
C SER A 25 -5.48 0.41 1.06
N ARG A 26 -5.38 1.14 -0.06
CA ARG A 26 -6.50 1.78 -0.75
C ARG A 26 -6.66 1.23 -2.16
N LEU A 27 -7.72 0.45 -2.40
CA LEU A 27 -8.12 -0.02 -3.72
C LEU A 27 -9.11 0.97 -4.33
N ILE A 28 -8.68 1.71 -5.35
CA ILE A 28 -9.52 2.65 -6.09
C ILE A 28 -9.98 1.97 -7.37
N VAL A 29 -11.29 1.86 -7.55
CA VAL A 29 -11.90 1.10 -8.65
C VAL A 29 -13.01 1.89 -9.33
N HIS A 30 -13.12 1.78 -10.65
CA HIS A 30 -14.24 2.36 -11.39
C HIS A 30 -15.55 1.69 -10.96
N GLU A 31 -16.61 2.49 -10.72
CA GLU A 31 -17.91 1.99 -10.20
C GLU A 31 -18.45 0.79 -11.01
N SER A 32 -18.30 0.80 -12.32
CA SER A 32 -18.75 -0.31 -13.19
C SER A 32 -18.06 -1.65 -12.92
N LEU A 33 -16.90 -1.64 -12.26
CA LEU A 33 -16.13 -2.86 -11.95
C LEU A 33 -16.26 -3.27 -10.47
N LYS A 34 -16.81 -2.41 -9.60
CA LYS A 34 -16.91 -2.63 -8.16
C LYS A 34 -17.45 -4.02 -7.81
N GLY A 35 -18.64 -4.34 -8.28
CA GLY A 35 -19.31 -5.60 -7.90
C GLY A 35 -18.54 -6.85 -8.35
N SER A 36 -18.00 -6.83 -9.58
CA SER A 36 -17.25 -7.96 -10.12
C SER A 36 -15.88 -8.13 -9.46
N LEU A 37 -15.18 -7.03 -9.21
CA LEU A 37 -13.88 -7.07 -8.54
C LEU A 37 -14.02 -7.41 -7.05
N LEU A 38 -14.99 -6.82 -6.35
CA LEU A 38 -15.27 -7.11 -4.94
C LEU A 38 -15.50 -8.61 -4.71
N LYS A 39 -16.32 -9.24 -5.57
CA LYS A 39 -16.57 -10.68 -5.49
C LYS A 39 -15.25 -11.48 -5.55
N LYS A 40 -14.37 -11.13 -6.50
CA LYS A 40 -13.10 -11.84 -6.71
C LYS A 40 -12.10 -11.57 -5.59
N VAL A 41 -12.05 -10.34 -5.07
CA VAL A 41 -11.23 -9.99 -3.91
C VAL A 41 -11.65 -10.81 -2.69
N LYS A 42 -12.95 -10.91 -2.41
CA LYS A 42 -13.48 -11.77 -1.33
C LYS A 42 -13.13 -13.25 -1.51
N GLU A 43 -13.20 -13.76 -2.74
CA GLU A 43 -12.81 -15.14 -3.05
C GLU A 43 -11.32 -15.36 -2.75
N LYS A 44 -10.44 -14.43 -3.14
CA LYS A 44 -9.00 -14.51 -2.88
C LYS A 44 -8.62 -14.31 -1.42
N MET A 45 -9.37 -13.49 -0.68
CA MET A 45 -9.14 -13.32 0.77
C MET A 45 -9.33 -14.62 1.56
N LYS A 46 -10.15 -15.55 1.07
CA LYS A 46 -10.37 -16.85 1.73
C LYS A 46 -9.12 -17.72 1.77
N ASP A 47 -8.17 -17.48 0.88
CA ASP A 47 -6.91 -18.21 0.83
C ASP A 47 -5.88 -17.65 1.83
N TRP A 48 -6.23 -16.56 2.55
CA TRP A 48 -5.36 -15.85 3.50
C TRP A 48 -5.76 -16.17 4.94
N HIS A 49 -5.25 -17.28 5.44
CA HIS A 49 -5.53 -17.74 6.80
C HIS A 49 -4.60 -17.05 7.81
N THR A 50 -5.17 -16.71 8.96
CA THR A 50 -4.42 -16.14 10.09
C THR A 50 -4.24 -17.19 11.18
N GLY A 51 -3.01 -17.42 11.61
CA GLY A 51 -2.75 -18.43 12.63
C GLY A 51 -1.28 -18.55 13.03
N ASP A 52 -0.92 -19.72 13.54
CA ASP A 52 0.45 -20.04 13.93
C ASP A 52 1.40 -19.86 12.74
N PRO A 53 2.44 -19.00 12.83
CA PRO A 53 3.39 -18.76 11.75
C PRO A 53 4.27 -19.95 11.40
N LEU A 54 4.30 -21.00 12.24
CA LEU A 54 5.01 -22.24 11.94
C LEU A 54 4.16 -23.23 11.12
N ASP A 55 2.86 -22.96 10.97
CA ASP A 55 1.98 -23.74 10.11
C ASP A 55 1.99 -23.14 8.70
N PRO A 56 2.47 -23.87 7.67
CA PRO A 56 2.57 -23.36 6.29
C PRO A 56 1.21 -23.08 5.64
N GLU A 57 0.11 -23.54 6.21
CA GLU A 57 -1.25 -23.23 5.73
C GLU A 57 -1.69 -21.81 6.11
N ASN A 58 -0.99 -21.15 7.05
CA ASN A 58 -1.27 -19.78 7.46
C ASN A 58 -0.38 -18.77 6.73
N GLN A 59 -0.98 -17.81 6.04
CA GLN A 59 -0.30 -16.72 5.34
C GLN A 59 -0.06 -15.51 6.25
N LEU A 60 -0.86 -15.39 7.32
CA LEU A 60 -0.82 -14.27 8.25
C LEU A 60 -0.49 -14.76 9.67
N GLY A 61 0.50 -14.14 10.26
CA GLY A 61 0.91 -14.34 11.64
C GLY A 61 0.35 -13.26 12.58
N ALA A 62 0.99 -13.13 13.75
CA ALA A 62 0.64 -12.15 14.76
C ALA A 62 1.09 -10.73 14.38
N ILE A 63 0.37 -9.73 14.88
CA ILE A 63 0.77 -8.32 14.87
C ILE A 63 1.97 -8.12 15.80
N ILE A 64 2.89 -7.25 15.42
CA ILE A 64 4.21 -7.09 16.05
C ILE A 64 4.18 -6.69 17.53
N SER A 65 3.18 -5.95 17.98
CA SER A 65 3.06 -5.46 19.36
C SER A 65 1.62 -5.22 19.77
N LYS A 66 1.38 -5.19 21.09
CA LYS A 66 0.06 -4.86 21.66
C LYS A 66 -0.39 -3.45 21.29
N GLU A 67 0.54 -2.50 21.24
CA GLU A 67 0.25 -1.12 20.84
C GLU A 67 -0.29 -1.06 19.40
N GLN A 68 0.42 -1.71 18.46
CA GLN A 68 0.00 -1.75 17.06
C GLN A 68 -1.31 -2.53 16.88
N TYR A 69 -1.48 -3.62 17.62
CA TYR A 69 -2.71 -4.40 17.61
C TYR A 69 -3.93 -3.55 18.05
N ASP A 70 -3.82 -2.82 19.17
CA ASP A 70 -4.89 -1.94 19.66
C ASP A 70 -5.16 -0.78 18.70
N LYS A 71 -4.11 -0.23 18.08
CA LYS A 71 -4.23 0.80 17.05
C LYS A 71 -5.04 0.31 15.85
N ILE A 72 -4.74 -0.89 15.33
CA ILE A 72 -5.46 -1.46 14.18
C ILE A 72 -6.93 -1.67 14.52
N LEU A 73 -7.25 -2.28 15.68
CA LEU A 73 -8.62 -2.47 16.12
C LEU A 73 -9.34 -1.12 16.31
N GLY A 74 -8.64 -0.10 16.82
CA GLY A 74 -9.16 1.26 16.92
C GLY A 74 -9.56 1.84 15.57
N TYR A 75 -8.74 1.68 14.52
CA TYR A 75 -9.09 2.12 13.17
C TYR A 75 -10.29 1.38 12.59
N ILE A 76 -10.42 0.08 12.86
CA ILE A 76 -11.59 -0.70 12.44
C ILE A 76 -12.87 -0.12 13.06
N GLU A 77 -12.86 0.21 14.35
CA GLU A 77 -14.02 0.80 15.03
C GLU A 77 -14.30 2.25 14.56
N VAL A 78 -13.27 3.04 14.32
CA VAL A 78 -13.42 4.39 13.73
C VAL A 78 -14.06 4.29 12.35
N ALA A 79 -13.59 3.41 11.48
CA ALA A 79 -14.15 3.22 10.14
C ALA A 79 -15.65 2.86 10.19
N LYS A 80 -16.04 1.94 11.08
CA LYS A 80 -17.46 1.59 11.32
C LYS A 80 -18.26 2.80 11.80
N SER A 81 -17.72 3.58 12.73
CA SER A 81 -18.39 4.77 13.29
C SER A 81 -18.54 5.90 12.27
N GLU A 82 -17.62 6.02 11.33
CA GLU A 82 -17.68 6.97 10.21
C GLU A 82 -18.60 6.52 9.08
N GLY A 83 -19.15 5.30 9.15
CA GLY A 83 -20.14 4.76 8.22
C GLY A 83 -19.55 3.91 7.08
N ALA A 84 -18.28 3.49 7.18
CA ALA A 84 -17.72 2.53 6.25
C ALA A 84 -18.41 1.16 6.41
N GLU A 85 -18.66 0.49 5.30
CA GLU A 85 -19.30 -0.83 5.26
C GLU A 85 -18.26 -1.93 5.41
N LEU A 86 -18.30 -2.66 6.53
CA LEU A 86 -17.44 -3.84 6.75
C LEU A 86 -17.91 -5.00 5.86
N ILE A 87 -17.03 -5.49 5.00
CA ILE A 87 -17.33 -6.56 4.04
C ILE A 87 -16.79 -7.91 4.51
N GLU A 88 -15.57 -7.92 5.06
CA GLU A 88 -14.91 -9.13 5.59
C GLU A 88 -14.07 -8.76 6.80
N GLY A 89 -13.91 -9.71 7.72
CA GLY A 89 -13.03 -9.59 8.89
C GLY A 89 -13.53 -8.60 9.95
N GLY A 90 -12.63 -7.79 10.46
CA GLY A 90 -12.91 -6.74 11.41
C GLY A 90 -12.86 -7.15 12.87
N ASN A 91 -12.39 -8.37 13.18
CA ASN A 91 -12.34 -8.90 14.53
C ASN A 91 -10.90 -9.30 14.93
N ALA A 92 -10.70 -9.29 16.23
CA ALA A 92 -9.58 -9.98 16.84
C ALA A 92 -9.81 -11.51 16.79
N ILE A 93 -8.73 -12.27 16.57
CA ILE A 93 -8.77 -13.73 16.62
C ILE A 93 -8.14 -14.18 17.93
N ASN A 94 -8.84 -15.00 18.70
CA ASN A 94 -8.33 -15.54 19.94
C ASN A 94 -7.60 -16.88 19.72
N LEU A 95 -6.30 -16.81 19.53
CA LEU A 95 -5.40 -17.96 19.36
C LEU A 95 -4.30 -17.91 20.43
N GLY A 96 -4.64 -18.34 21.66
CA GLY A 96 -3.71 -18.31 22.80
C GLY A 96 -3.34 -16.88 23.19
N GLU A 97 -2.05 -16.62 23.39
CA GLU A 97 -1.52 -15.29 23.77
C GLU A 97 -1.13 -14.41 22.58
N GLY A 98 -1.33 -14.89 21.35
CA GLY A 98 -0.95 -14.17 20.14
C GLY A 98 -1.90 -13.02 19.81
N LEU A 99 -1.37 -12.01 19.14
CA LEU A 99 -2.07 -10.78 18.75
C LEU A 99 -2.55 -10.90 17.29
N PHE A 100 -3.61 -11.65 17.04
CA PHE A 100 -4.08 -11.96 15.70
C PHE A 100 -5.33 -11.14 15.34
N ILE A 101 -5.36 -10.64 14.09
CA ILE A 101 -6.49 -9.87 13.53
C ILE A 101 -6.89 -10.51 12.19
N GLU A 102 -8.19 -10.58 11.93
CA GLU A 102 -8.71 -11.07 10.66
C GLU A 102 -8.33 -10.15 9.49
N PRO A 103 -8.03 -10.71 8.29
CA PRO A 103 -7.99 -9.94 7.06
C PRO A 103 -9.27 -9.12 6.90
N THR A 104 -9.14 -7.80 6.79
CA THR A 104 -10.29 -6.89 6.90
C THR A 104 -10.43 -6.02 5.65
N LEU A 105 -11.65 -5.99 5.10
CA LEU A 105 -12.01 -5.18 3.94
C LEU A 105 -13.23 -4.32 4.24
N PHE A 106 -13.10 -3.02 3.95
CA PHE A 106 -14.21 -2.06 3.94
C PHE A 106 -14.56 -1.58 2.54
N THR A 107 -15.85 -1.25 2.34
CA THR A 107 -16.34 -0.47 1.18
C THR A 107 -17.16 0.74 1.67
N GLY A 108 -17.72 1.52 0.75
CA GLY A 108 -18.45 2.73 1.11
C GLY A 108 -17.59 3.80 1.75
N VAL A 109 -16.28 3.74 1.54
CA VAL A 109 -15.30 4.65 2.13
C VAL A 109 -15.17 5.90 1.28
N SER A 110 -15.39 7.06 1.89
CA SER A 110 -15.13 8.37 1.28
C SER A 110 -13.70 8.85 1.55
N ALA A 111 -13.22 9.78 0.74
CA ALA A 111 -11.91 10.39 0.91
C ALA A 111 -11.73 11.14 2.26
N GLU A 112 -12.84 11.52 2.90
CA GLU A 112 -12.82 12.24 4.18
C GLU A 112 -12.67 11.36 5.40
N MET A 113 -12.95 10.06 5.28
CA MET A 113 -12.86 9.11 6.38
C MET A 113 -11.41 8.91 6.85
N THR A 114 -11.23 8.72 8.12
CA THR A 114 -9.92 8.52 8.77
C THR A 114 -9.14 7.36 8.14
N ILE A 115 -9.82 6.24 7.88
CA ILE A 115 -9.19 5.05 7.29
C ILE A 115 -8.72 5.25 5.83
N ALA A 116 -9.23 6.27 5.13
CA ALA A 116 -8.77 6.63 3.78
C ALA A 116 -7.56 7.58 3.80
N LYS A 117 -7.37 8.33 4.89
CA LYS A 117 -6.34 9.36 5.04
C LYS A 117 -5.11 8.88 5.79
N GLU A 118 -5.29 8.02 6.78
CA GLU A 118 -4.24 7.60 7.70
C GLU A 118 -3.77 6.17 7.42
N GLU A 119 -2.52 5.89 7.79
CA GLU A 119 -1.92 4.58 7.62
C GLU A 119 -2.26 3.67 8.80
N VAL A 120 -3.04 2.63 8.56
CA VAL A 120 -3.41 1.62 9.56
C VAL A 120 -2.22 0.73 9.93
N PHE A 121 -1.41 0.34 8.95
CA PHE A 121 -0.26 -0.55 9.08
C PHE A 121 -0.64 -1.91 9.69
N GLY A 122 -1.63 -2.55 9.09
CA GLY A 122 -2.21 -3.82 9.51
C GLY A 122 -2.99 -4.50 8.39
N PRO A 123 -3.58 -5.68 8.62
CA PRO A 123 -4.28 -6.46 7.59
C PRO A 123 -5.66 -5.86 7.27
N VAL A 124 -5.69 -4.56 6.97
CA VAL A 124 -6.91 -3.78 6.72
C VAL A 124 -6.73 -2.96 5.46
N PHE A 125 -7.68 -3.07 4.53
CA PHE A 125 -7.71 -2.24 3.33
C PHE A 125 -9.13 -1.82 2.96
N VAL A 126 -9.22 -0.81 2.11
CA VAL A 126 -10.49 -0.20 1.73
C VAL A 126 -10.68 -0.21 0.22
N MET A 127 -11.92 -0.40 -0.24
CA MET A 127 -12.31 -0.23 -1.63
C MET A 127 -13.11 1.06 -1.77
N MET A 128 -12.59 1.97 -2.59
CA MET A 128 -13.19 3.27 -2.93
C MET A 128 -13.57 3.29 -4.41
N THR A 129 -14.67 3.92 -4.76
CA THR A 129 -15.17 3.95 -6.14
C THR A 129 -15.08 5.33 -6.76
N VAL A 130 -14.89 5.35 -8.07
CA VAL A 130 -14.77 6.55 -8.89
C VAL A 130 -15.51 6.36 -10.21
N ASP A 131 -15.88 7.46 -10.87
CA ASP A 131 -16.60 7.44 -12.14
C ASP A 131 -15.70 7.71 -13.36
N SER A 132 -14.44 8.06 -13.14
CA SER A 132 -13.47 8.33 -14.21
C SER A 132 -12.03 8.01 -13.84
N ASP A 133 -11.19 7.84 -14.87
CA ASP A 133 -9.74 7.67 -14.69
C ASP A 133 -9.10 8.90 -14.03
N GLU A 134 -9.55 10.10 -14.39
CA GLU A 134 -9.06 11.37 -13.86
C GLU A 134 -9.36 11.51 -12.37
N GLU A 135 -10.55 11.11 -11.95
CA GLU A 135 -10.94 11.06 -10.55
C GLU A 135 -10.11 10.02 -9.78
N ALA A 136 -9.85 8.85 -10.37
CA ALA A 136 -9.00 7.83 -9.78
C ALA A 136 -7.59 8.36 -9.47
N ILE A 137 -6.98 9.07 -10.43
CA ILE A 137 -5.64 9.67 -10.24
C ILE A 137 -5.67 10.78 -9.19
N LYS A 138 -6.71 11.63 -9.21
CA LYS A 138 -6.88 12.67 -8.19
C LYS A 138 -6.98 12.06 -6.80
N LEU A 139 -7.84 11.06 -6.62
CA LEU A 139 -8.04 10.37 -5.35
C LEU A 139 -6.79 9.62 -4.89
N ALA A 140 -6.08 8.94 -5.81
CA ALA A 140 -4.84 8.26 -5.50
C ALA A 140 -3.76 9.22 -4.98
N ASN A 141 -3.69 10.43 -5.54
CA ASN A 141 -2.73 11.45 -5.16
C ASN A 141 -3.17 12.28 -3.93
N ASP A 142 -4.45 12.18 -3.52
CA ASP A 142 -4.99 12.91 -2.36
C ASP A 142 -4.61 12.21 -1.05
N THR A 143 -3.34 12.29 -0.73
CA THR A 143 -2.71 11.74 0.47
C THR A 143 -1.40 12.46 0.76
N CYS A 144 -0.99 12.48 2.02
CA CYS A 144 0.34 12.96 2.41
C CYS A 144 1.46 11.95 2.12
N TYR A 145 1.14 10.73 1.75
CA TYR A 145 2.09 9.66 1.42
C TYR A 145 2.35 9.55 -0.08
N GLY A 146 3.42 8.86 -0.45
CA GLY A 146 3.78 8.64 -1.84
C GLY A 146 4.94 7.65 -2.01
N LEU A 147 4.88 6.48 -1.36
CA LEU A 147 5.92 5.47 -1.49
C LEU A 147 5.66 4.54 -2.68
N GLN A 148 4.51 3.88 -2.69
CA GLN A 148 4.15 2.85 -3.65
C GLN A 148 2.74 3.06 -4.19
N ALA A 149 2.55 2.80 -5.50
CA ALA A 149 1.24 2.65 -6.13
C ALA A 149 1.26 1.52 -7.14
N SER A 150 0.14 0.79 -7.26
CA SER A 150 -0.06 -0.22 -8.31
C SER A 150 -1.17 0.21 -9.24
N LEU A 151 -0.95 0.09 -10.54
CA LEU A 151 -1.89 0.44 -11.60
C LEU A 151 -2.20 -0.79 -12.46
N PHE A 152 -3.47 -1.11 -12.64
CA PHE A 152 -3.90 -2.23 -13.48
C PHE A 152 -4.65 -1.74 -14.72
N THR A 153 -4.12 -2.02 -15.90
CA THR A 153 -4.72 -1.63 -17.17
C THR A 153 -4.23 -2.51 -18.33
N SER A 154 -5.08 -2.77 -19.30
CA SER A 154 -4.69 -3.42 -20.57
C SER A 154 -4.17 -2.42 -21.62
N SER A 155 -4.26 -1.13 -21.37
CA SER A 155 -3.82 -0.06 -22.29
C SER A 155 -2.43 0.43 -21.96
N VAL A 156 -1.46 0.21 -22.84
CA VAL A 156 -0.10 0.74 -22.70
C VAL A 156 -0.09 2.27 -22.62
N THR A 157 -0.97 2.94 -23.37
CA THR A 157 -1.12 4.40 -23.31
C THR A 157 -1.56 4.87 -21.91
N LYS A 158 -2.56 4.20 -21.31
CA LYS A 158 -2.99 4.51 -19.93
C LYS A 158 -1.90 4.18 -18.92
N ALA A 159 -1.19 3.07 -19.09
CA ALA A 159 -0.06 2.70 -18.23
C ALA A 159 0.98 3.82 -18.15
N HIS A 160 1.41 4.36 -19.30
CA HIS A 160 2.36 5.48 -19.33
C HIS A 160 1.77 6.80 -18.83
N LYS A 161 0.53 7.14 -19.24
CA LYS A 161 -0.13 8.39 -18.84
C LYS A 161 -0.31 8.45 -17.33
N TYR A 162 -0.90 7.42 -16.76
CA TYR A 162 -1.27 7.41 -15.34
C TYR A 162 -0.11 7.00 -14.43
N GLY A 163 0.79 6.12 -14.91
CA GLY A 163 2.02 5.82 -14.17
C GLY A 163 2.87 7.06 -13.90
N ARG A 164 2.92 8.02 -14.85
CA ARG A 164 3.59 9.31 -14.63
C ARG A 164 2.81 10.29 -13.78
N ALA A 165 1.47 10.20 -13.77
CA ALA A 165 0.62 11.10 -13.02
C ALA A 165 0.51 10.74 -11.54
N LEU A 166 0.74 9.47 -11.18
CA LEU A 166 0.75 9.01 -9.81
C LEU A 166 1.97 9.56 -9.06
N GLN A 167 1.73 10.17 -7.90
CA GLN A 167 2.74 10.80 -7.07
C GLN A 167 3.29 9.80 -6.04
N ALA A 168 3.92 8.75 -6.53
CA ALA A 168 4.60 7.73 -5.74
C ALA A 168 6.00 7.48 -6.27
N GLY A 169 6.93 7.11 -5.40
CA GLY A 169 8.31 6.84 -5.76
C GLY A 169 8.48 5.59 -6.60
N THR A 170 7.62 4.58 -6.37
CA THR A 170 7.51 3.38 -7.20
C THR A 170 6.07 3.25 -7.71
N VAL A 171 5.92 3.00 -9.00
CA VAL A 171 4.62 2.68 -9.62
C VAL A 171 4.75 1.37 -10.38
N SER A 172 4.08 0.34 -9.89
CA SER A 172 4.00 -0.97 -10.54
C SER A 172 2.80 -1.02 -11.49
N VAL A 173 2.97 -1.59 -12.66
CA VAL A 173 1.89 -1.73 -13.65
C VAL A 173 1.59 -3.20 -13.90
N ASN A 174 0.32 -3.59 -13.67
CA ASN A 174 -0.18 -4.96 -13.78
C ASN A 174 0.51 -5.98 -12.86
N CYS A 175 1.09 -5.48 -11.77
CA CYS A 175 1.70 -6.26 -10.71
C CYS A 175 1.72 -5.44 -9.41
N TYR A 176 2.17 -6.08 -8.35
CA TYR A 176 2.61 -5.42 -7.12
C TYR A 176 4.07 -5.79 -6.89
N GLY A 177 4.87 -4.83 -6.40
CA GLY A 177 6.26 -5.04 -6.05
C GLY A 177 7.07 -3.75 -6.10
N GLU A 178 8.24 -3.78 -5.50
CA GLU A 178 9.16 -2.66 -5.33
C GLU A 178 10.21 -2.57 -6.44
N GLY A 179 10.16 -3.49 -7.40
CA GLY A 179 11.22 -3.69 -8.38
C GLY A 179 12.25 -4.70 -7.88
N ASP A 180 13.52 -4.48 -8.17
CA ASP A 180 14.63 -5.28 -7.67
C ASP A 180 15.76 -4.38 -7.14
N ILE A 181 16.85 -4.99 -6.66
CA ILE A 181 17.99 -4.27 -6.07
C ILE A 181 18.63 -3.25 -7.02
N SER A 182 18.42 -3.37 -8.32
CA SER A 182 18.95 -2.43 -9.32
C SER A 182 18.05 -1.21 -9.54
N THR A 183 16.81 -1.23 -9.00
CA THR A 183 15.86 -0.13 -9.14
C THR A 183 15.89 0.81 -7.94
N PRO A 184 15.90 2.15 -8.15
CA PRO A 184 15.84 3.09 -7.05
C PRO A 184 14.55 2.95 -6.25
N PHE A 185 14.65 2.88 -4.92
CA PHE A 185 13.52 2.80 -4.03
C PHE A 185 13.48 4.02 -3.09
N GLY A 186 12.32 4.64 -2.94
CA GLY A 186 12.13 5.79 -2.04
C GLY A 186 10.81 6.50 -2.29
N GLY A 187 10.37 7.29 -1.33
CA GLY A 187 9.05 7.93 -1.36
C GLY A 187 9.05 9.36 -1.85
N TYR A 188 7.85 9.81 -2.19
CA TYR A 188 7.48 11.21 -2.38
C TYR A 188 6.77 11.72 -1.11
N LYS A 189 6.56 13.02 -1.00
CA LYS A 189 5.83 13.67 0.10
C LYS A 189 6.40 13.26 1.48
N LEU A 190 5.55 12.88 2.44
CA LEU A 190 6.00 12.43 3.76
C LEU A 190 6.66 11.04 3.76
N SER A 191 6.54 10.28 2.67
CA SER A 191 7.19 8.98 2.53
C SER A 191 8.68 9.06 2.18
N GLY A 192 9.22 10.25 1.90
CA GLY A 192 10.65 10.44 1.64
C GLY A 192 11.00 11.85 1.25
N PHE A 193 12.22 12.28 1.55
CA PHE A 193 12.71 13.65 1.35
C PHE A 193 13.89 13.73 0.35
N GLY A 194 13.98 12.77 -0.57
CA GLY A 194 14.87 12.87 -1.73
C GLY A 194 15.82 11.70 -1.94
N GLY A 195 16.33 11.05 -0.89
CA GLY A 195 17.19 9.87 -1.01
C GLY A 195 16.51 8.72 -1.73
N ARG A 196 17.32 7.83 -2.30
CA ARG A 196 16.86 6.58 -2.91
C ARG A 196 17.73 5.44 -2.41
N ASP A 197 17.07 4.43 -1.82
CA ASP A 197 17.69 3.15 -1.52
C ASP A 197 17.80 2.32 -2.79
N ASN A 198 18.54 1.24 -2.73
CA ASN A 198 18.80 0.36 -3.86
C ASN A 198 19.48 1.09 -5.05
N SER A 199 19.81 0.35 -6.09
CA SER A 199 20.55 0.85 -7.26
C SER A 199 21.87 1.55 -6.90
N LEU A 200 22.51 2.14 -7.90
CA LEU A 200 23.70 2.96 -7.69
C LEU A 200 23.42 4.27 -6.92
N MET A 201 22.16 4.71 -6.89
CA MET A 201 21.75 5.93 -6.19
C MET A 201 21.82 5.80 -4.67
N ALA A 202 21.83 4.57 -4.12
CA ALA A 202 21.96 4.34 -2.69
C ALA A 202 23.28 4.89 -2.12
N HIS A 203 24.34 4.92 -2.93
CA HIS A 203 25.65 5.45 -2.53
C HIS A 203 25.59 6.93 -2.16
N ASP A 204 24.73 7.71 -2.82
CA ASP A 204 24.61 9.15 -2.61
C ASP A 204 24.12 9.47 -1.19
N GLN A 205 23.43 8.55 -0.53
CA GLN A 205 22.95 8.71 0.84
C GLN A 205 24.06 8.58 1.91
N TYR A 206 25.22 8.01 1.54
CA TYR A 206 26.35 7.78 2.43
C TYR A 206 27.54 8.69 2.13
N THR A 207 27.37 9.63 1.20
CA THR A 207 28.43 10.52 0.74
C THR A 207 27.97 11.97 0.69
N GLU A 208 28.90 12.89 0.86
CA GLU A 208 28.67 14.32 0.65
C GLU A 208 29.61 14.86 -0.42
N THR A 209 29.06 15.66 -1.33
CA THR A 209 29.86 16.34 -2.34
C THR A 209 30.56 17.53 -1.74
N LYS A 210 31.88 17.61 -1.90
CA LYS A 210 32.73 18.74 -1.48
C LYS A 210 33.52 19.26 -2.68
N THR A 211 33.53 20.57 -2.87
CA THR A 211 34.40 21.22 -3.82
C THR A 211 35.65 21.69 -3.14
N LEU A 212 36.81 21.29 -3.65
CA LEU A 212 38.09 21.82 -3.29
C LEU A 212 38.63 22.61 -4.50
N TRP A 213 38.71 23.93 -4.35
CA TRP A 213 39.28 24.82 -5.35
C TRP A 213 40.65 25.30 -4.86
N ILE A 214 41.70 25.04 -5.63
CA ILE A 214 43.07 25.42 -5.29
C ILE A 214 43.62 26.30 -6.39
N ASP A 215 44.02 27.52 -6.07
CA ASP A 215 44.80 28.35 -6.97
C ASP A 215 46.29 28.02 -6.75
N ILE A 216 46.98 27.69 -7.83
CA ILE A 216 48.40 27.36 -7.90
C ILE A 216 49.17 28.38 -8.69
N SER A 217 48.62 29.57 -8.95
CA SER A 217 49.35 30.68 -9.59
C SER A 217 50.51 31.17 -8.70
N GLU A 218 51.61 31.56 -9.35
CA GLU A 218 52.80 32.04 -8.63
C GLU A 218 52.64 33.47 -8.06
N ASP A 219 51.46 34.10 -8.27
CA ASP A 219 51.20 35.51 -7.91
C ASP A 219 50.44 35.66 -6.56
N ILE A 220 50.50 34.69 -5.65
CA ILE A 220 49.92 34.77 -4.30
C ILE A 220 51.00 35.16 -3.28
#